data_cdb165a109fb78ab4333d9d6bd86059e
#
_entry.id   cdb165a109fb78ab4333d9d6bd86059e
#
_cell.length_a   1.000
_cell.length_b   1.000
_cell.length_c   1.000
_cell.angle_alpha   90.00
_cell.angle_beta   90.00
_cell.angle_gamma   90.00
#
_symmetry.space_group_name_H-M   'P 1'
#
loop_
_entity.id
_entity.type
_entity.pdbx_description
1 polymer ?
#
loop_
_entity_poly.entity_id
_entity_poly.type
_entity_poly.pdbx_seq_one_letter_code
_entity_poly.pdbx_strand_id
1 'polypeptide(L)'
;MNSNNAVLDLLSDLVKFESVTPDRSECQKYIENFLSKLDFKTEYIRYGDVSNMISTFGTEAPCLVFVGHTDVVPPGDLSQWKYNPYRLTQHEGMLIGRGAADMKGGIACFMAAIKEYCDAGKDINGSIKIILTADEEGDAINGIRKLI
;
A
#
# COMPACT_ATOMS: atom_id res chain seq x y z
N MET A 1 -5.09 0.53 -21.13
CA MET A 1 -6.01 1.01 -20.05
C MET A 1 -5.62 2.45 -19.71
N ASN A 2 -6.58 3.30 -19.40
CA ASN A 2 -6.24 4.66 -18.99
C ASN A 2 -5.64 4.59 -17.58
N SER A 3 -4.42 5.10 -17.37
CA SER A 3 -3.69 5.01 -16.08
C SER A 3 -4.50 5.53 -14.89
N ASN A 4 -5.35 6.51 -15.10
CA ASN A 4 -6.25 7.02 -14.05
C ASN A 4 -7.24 5.95 -13.54
N ASN A 5 -7.73 5.06 -14.41
CA ASN A 5 -8.64 3.99 -13.98
C ASN A 5 -7.90 2.94 -13.16
N ALA A 6 -6.65 2.59 -13.52
CA ALA A 6 -5.87 1.61 -12.77
C ALA A 6 -5.57 2.05 -11.32
N VAL A 7 -5.26 3.35 -11.12
CA VAL A 7 -5.05 3.90 -9.76
C VAL A 7 -6.34 3.84 -8.95
N LEU A 8 -7.48 4.22 -9.55
CA LEU A 8 -8.78 4.21 -8.86
C LEU A 8 -9.22 2.80 -8.48
N ASP A 9 -8.99 1.81 -9.36
CA ASP A 9 -9.31 0.41 -9.09
C ASP A 9 -8.46 -0.12 -7.92
N LEU A 10 -7.13 0.11 -7.96
CA LEU A 10 -6.22 -0.29 -6.89
C LEU A 10 -6.57 0.40 -5.56
N LEU A 11 -6.83 1.69 -5.58
CA LEU A 11 -7.23 2.42 -4.37
C LEU A 11 -8.56 1.91 -3.83
N SER A 12 -9.53 1.64 -4.71
CA SER A 12 -10.81 1.07 -4.31
C SER A 12 -10.65 -0.28 -3.61
N ASP A 13 -9.73 -1.12 -4.11
CA ASP A 13 -9.47 -2.41 -3.48
C ASP A 13 -8.74 -2.24 -2.14
N LEU A 14 -7.74 -1.36 -2.06
CA LEU A 14 -6.99 -1.13 -0.83
C LEU A 14 -7.87 -0.55 0.30
N VAL A 15 -8.80 0.35 -0.03
CA VAL A 15 -9.70 0.97 0.97
C VAL A 15 -10.66 -0.04 1.59
N LYS A 16 -10.99 -1.14 0.90
CA LYS A 16 -11.86 -2.20 1.46
C LYS A 16 -11.26 -2.91 2.68
N PHE A 17 -9.93 -2.91 2.81
CA PHE A 17 -9.29 -3.52 3.97
C PHE A 17 -9.46 -2.63 5.20
N GLU A 18 -10.12 -3.16 6.22
CA GLU A 18 -10.27 -2.52 7.53
C GLU A 18 -8.97 -2.68 8.34
N SER A 19 -7.88 -2.15 7.79
CA SER A 19 -6.53 -2.29 8.30
C SER A 19 -6.24 -1.32 9.45
N VAL A 20 -7.11 -1.32 10.47
CA VAL A 20 -6.91 -0.47 11.66
C VAL A 20 -5.64 -0.88 12.40
N THR A 21 -4.85 0.13 12.80
CA THR A 21 -3.56 -0.08 13.46
C THR A 21 -3.67 -0.86 14.78
N PRO A 22 -2.78 -1.82 15.09
CA PRO A 22 -1.81 -2.43 14.16
C PRO A 22 -2.52 -3.33 13.14
N ASP A 23 -2.16 -3.18 11.86
CA ASP A 23 -2.85 -3.90 10.77
C ASP A 23 -2.61 -5.41 10.86
N ARG A 24 -3.70 -6.16 10.94
CA ARG A 24 -3.75 -7.62 10.87
C ARG A 24 -4.58 -8.11 9.69
N SER A 25 -4.90 -7.20 8.78
CA SER A 25 -5.70 -7.51 7.59
C SER A 25 -4.88 -8.19 6.50
N GLU A 26 -5.56 -8.61 5.46
CA GLU A 26 -4.95 -9.16 4.25
C GLU A 26 -4.42 -8.07 3.28
N CYS A 27 -4.33 -6.80 3.71
CA CYS A 27 -3.93 -5.69 2.85
C CYS A 27 -2.54 -5.89 2.24
N GLN A 28 -1.53 -6.22 3.08
CA GLN A 28 -0.17 -6.50 2.59
C GLN A 28 -0.16 -7.72 1.65
N LYS A 29 -0.98 -8.73 1.92
CA LYS A 29 -1.08 -9.93 1.07
C LYS A 29 -1.68 -9.62 -0.31
N TYR A 30 -2.65 -8.72 -0.36
CA TYR A 30 -3.19 -8.22 -1.63
C TYR A 30 -2.09 -7.54 -2.47
N ILE A 31 -1.27 -6.68 -1.83
CA ILE A 31 -0.17 -5.97 -2.47
C ILE A 31 0.90 -6.97 -2.94
N GLU A 32 1.28 -7.94 -2.11
CA GLU A 32 2.20 -9.02 -2.49
C GLU A 32 1.72 -9.78 -3.72
N ASN A 33 0.44 -10.18 -3.75
CA ASN A 33 -0.15 -10.89 -4.88
C ASN A 33 -0.15 -10.05 -6.18
N PHE A 34 -0.24 -8.74 -6.06
CA PHE A 34 -0.11 -7.85 -7.20
C PHE A 34 1.35 -7.77 -7.68
N LEU A 35 2.29 -7.54 -6.76
CA LEU A 35 3.70 -7.37 -7.06
C LEU A 35 4.37 -8.65 -7.56
N SER A 36 3.94 -9.82 -7.08
CA SER A 36 4.46 -11.13 -7.54
C SER A 36 4.25 -11.37 -9.02
N LYS A 37 3.21 -10.79 -9.62
CA LYS A 37 2.95 -10.86 -11.06
C LYS A 37 3.91 -9.99 -11.89
N LEU A 38 4.68 -9.14 -11.22
CA LEU A 38 5.69 -8.25 -11.79
C LEU A 38 7.11 -8.67 -11.34
N ASP A 39 7.28 -9.96 -10.99
CA ASP A 39 8.55 -10.58 -10.59
C ASP A 39 9.19 -10.01 -9.30
N PHE A 40 8.42 -9.32 -8.46
CA PHE A 40 8.88 -8.95 -7.13
C PHE A 40 8.91 -10.16 -6.21
N LYS A 41 9.94 -10.22 -5.35
CA LYS A 41 10.08 -11.21 -4.28
C LYS A 41 9.76 -10.53 -2.95
N THR A 42 8.85 -11.13 -2.20
CA THR A 42 8.37 -10.57 -0.93
C THR A 42 8.84 -11.41 0.25
N GLU A 43 9.28 -10.74 1.29
CA GLU A 43 9.55 -11.29 2.62
C GLU A 43 8.78 -10.51 3.69
N TYR A 44 8.50 -11.19 4.80
CA TYR A 44 7.85 -10.59 5.96
C TYR A 44 8.76 -10.65 7.17
N ILE A 45 8.96 -9.50 7.82
CA ILE A 45 9.71 -9.39 9.07
C ILE A 45 8.73 -9.03 10.18
N ARG A 46 8.67 -9.85 11.21
CA ARG A 46 7.75 -9.66 12.33
C ARG A 46 8.50 -9.16 13.58
N TYR A 47 7.91 -8.14 14.19
CA TYR A 47 8.30 -7.66 15.52
C TYR A 47 7.04 -7.62 16.40
N GLY A 48 6.99 -8.48 17.43
CA GLY A 48 5.75 -8.67 18.20
C GLY A 48 4.58 -9.10 17.29
N ASP A 49 3.48 -8.38 17.37
CA ASP A 49 2.27 -8.65 16.59
C ASP A 49 2.27 -7.95 15.21
N VAL A 50 3.27 -7.12 14.92
CA VAL A 50 3.35 -6.34 13.69
C VAL A 50 4.11 -7.09 12.61
N SER A 51 3.49 -7.22 11.44
CA SER A 51 4.08 -7.80 10.24
C SER A 51 4.48 -6.70 9.28
N ASN A 52 5.74 -6.65 8.90
CA ASN A 52 6.28 -5.69 7.95
C ASN A 52 6.61 -6.40 6.65
N MET A 53 6.16 -5.86 5.53
CA MET A 53 6.38 -6.42 4.20
C MET A 53 7.55 -5.72 3.52
N ILE A 54 8.47 -6.49 2.96
CA ILE A 54 9.54 -6.00 2.09
C ILE A 54 9.44 -6.74 0.76
N SER A 55 9.16 -6.00 -0.32
CA SER A 55 9.14 -6.54 -1.68
C SER A 55 10.26 -5.95 -2.50
N THR A 56 11.03 -6.79 -3.18
CA THR A 56 12.22 -6.39 -3.93
C THR A 56 12.14 -6.91 -5.36
N PHE A 57 12.46 -6.03 -6.32
CA PHE A 57 12.72 -6.35 -7.71
C PHE A 57 14.16 -5.99 -8.06
N GLY A 58 14.89 -6.90 -8.72
CA GLY A 58 16.29 -6.67 -9.09
C GLY A 58 17.24 -6.63 -7.90
N THR A 59 18.53 -6.53 -8.20
CA THR A 59 19.63 -6.50 -7.21
C THR A 59 20.64 -5.40 -7.49
N GLU A 60 20.56 -4.81 -8.69
CA GLU A 60 21.55 -3.86 -9.18
C GLU A 60 21.30 -2.43 -8.64
N ALA A 61 22.35 -1.63 -8.62
CA ALA A 61 22.25 -0.21 -8.37
C ALA A 61 21.86 0.56 -9.64
N PRO A 62 21.15 1.68 -9.52
CA PRO A 62 20.65 2.29 -8.28
C PRO A 62 19.42 1.57 -7.71
N CYS A 63 19.17 1.73 -6.40
CA CYS A 63 17.98 1.19 -5.75
C CYS A 63 16.97 2.31 -5.45
N LEU A 64 15.77 2.21 -6.03
CA LEU A 64 14.64 3.06 -5.65
C LEU A 64 13.91 2.41 -4.46
N VAL A 65 13.77 3.14 -3.37
CA VAL A 65 13.06 2.65 -2.19
C VAL A 65 11.78 3.44 -1.97
N PHE A 66 10.65 2.73 -1.95
CA PHE A 66 9.36 3.25 -1.52
C PHE A 66 9.07 2.74 -0.11
N VAL A 67 8.82 3.67 0.81
CA VAL A 67 8.46 3.34 2.21
C VAL A 67 7.07 3.87 2.50
N GLY A 68 6.26 3.06 3.16
CA GLY A 68 4.91 3.44 3.56
C GLY A 68 4.32 2.50 4.60
N HIS A 69 3.02 2.65 4.84
CA HIS A 69 2.26 1.82 5.77
C HIS A 69 0.92 1.40 5.19
N THR A 70 0.41 0.24 5.63
CA THR A 70 -0.90 -0.27 5.22
C THR A 70 -1.99 -0.04 6.26
N ASP A 71 -1.58 0.22 7.49
CA ASP A 71 -2.51 0.49 8.59
C ASP A 71 -3.13 1.89 8.47
N VAL A 72 -4.25 2.06 9.15
CA VAL A 72 -5.03 3.28 9.19
C VAL A 72 -5.51 3.56 10.62
N VAL A 73 -5.72 4.83 10.96
CA VAL A 73 -6.38 5.17 12.22
C VAL A 73 -7.83 4.65 12.24
N PRO A 74 -8.39 4.34 13.42
CA PRO A 74 -9.80 3.97 13.53
C PRO A 74 -10.71 4.99 12.85
N PRO A 75 -11.84 4.56 12.27
CA PRO A 75 -12.78 5.47 11.60
C PRO A 75 -13.50 6.39 12.58
N GLY A 76 -13.48 6.07 13.88
CA GLY A 76 -14.29 6.76 14.88
C GLY A 76 -15.75 6.36 14.82
N ASP A 77 -16.64 7.29 15.18
CA ASP A 77 -18.08 7.05 15.14
C ASP A 77 -18.58 6.96 13.70
N LEU A 78 -19.01 5.76 13.29
CA LEU A 78 -19.49 5.49 11.94
C LEU A 78 -20.74 6.30 11.56
N SER A 79 -21.52 6.76 12.54
CA SER A 79 -22.71 7.61 12.29
C SER A 79 -22.34 9.00 11.78
N GLN A 80 -21.12 9.44 11.98
CA GLN A 80 -20.59 10.71 11.47
C GLN A 80 -20.10 10.65 10.03
N TRP A 81 -20.00 9.45 9.45
CA TRP A 81 -19.59 9.29 8.08
C TRP A 81 -20.79 9.39 7.13
N LYS A 82 -20.71 10.33 6.18
CA LYS A 82 -21.72 10.43 5.10
C LYS A 82 -21.67 9.21 4.16
N TYR A 83 -20.49 8.61 4.00
CA TYR A 83 -20.24 7.44 3.17
C TYR A 83 -19.48 6.40 4.00
N ASN A 84 -19.63 5.11 3.66
CA ASN A 84 -18.89 4.05 4.34
C ASN A 84 -17.37 4.29 4.22
N PRO A 85 -16.62 4.39 5.35
CA PRO A 85 -15.18 4.65 5.32
C PRO A 85 -14.34 3.59 4.59
N TYR A 86 -14.82 2.37 4.53
CA TYR A 86 -14.13 1.24 3.87
C TYR A 86 -14.67 0.94 2.47
N ARG A 87 -15.32 1.92 1.87
CA ARG A 87 -15.77 1.90 0.48
C ARG A 87 -15.39 3.20 -0.19
N LEU A 88 -14.42 3.14 -1.11
CA LEU A 88 -14.03 4.34 -1.86
C LEU A 88 -15.23 4.95 -2.57
N THR A 89 -15.53 6.20 -2.27
CA THR A 89 -16.65 6.94 -2.86
C THR A 89 -16.12 8.18 -3.55
N GLN A 90 -16.51 8.37 -4.80
CA GLN A 90 -16.23 9.62 -5.52
C GLN A 90 -17.42 10.58 -5.37
N HIS A 91 -17.15 11.78 -4.87
CA HIS A 91 -18.16 12.83 -4.70
C HIS A 91 -17.52 14.20 -4.89
N GLU A 92 -18.13 15.03 -5.75
CA GLU A 92 -17.68 16.40 -6.04
C GLU A 92 -16.18 16.51 -6.36
N GLY A 93 -15.68 15.56 -7.17
CA GLY A 93 -14.27 15.52 -7.57
C GLY A 93 -13.29 15.01 -6.51
N MET A 94 -13.77 14.66 -5.33
CA MET A 94 -12.98 14.08 -4.24
C MET A 94 -13.15 12.57 -4.15
N LEU A 95 -12.11 11.89 -3.65
CA LEU A 95 -12.14 10.47 -3.29
C LEU A 95 -12.23 10.36 -1.77
N ILE A 96 -13.29 9.76 -1.27
CA ILE A 96 -13.59 9.65 0.16
C ILE A 96 -13.45 8.20 0.60
N GLY A 97 -12.65 7.95 1.64
CA GLY A 97 -12.43 6.66 2.25
C GLY A 97 -11.36 6.72 3.33
N ARG A 98 -11.42 5.85 4.34
CA ARG A 98 -10.41 5.78 5.38
C ARG A 98 -9.08 5.30 4.78
N GLY A 99 -8.00 6.05 5.04
CA GLY A 99 -6.68 5.77 4.49
C GLY A 99 -6.51 6.14 3.01
N ALA A 100 -7.52 6.72 2.33
CA ALA A 100 -7.40 7.08 0.93
C ALA A 100 -6.30 8.12 0.69
N ALA A 101 -6.16 9.12 1.57
CA ALA A 101 -5.10 10.13 1.51
C ALA A 101 -3.83 9.67 2.22
N ASP A 102 -3.96 9.00 3.35
CA ASP A 102 -2.88 8.52 4.21
C ASP A 102 -3.04 7.03 4.52
N MET A 103 -2.24 6.11 3.84
CA MET A 103 -1.51 6.49 2.62
C MET A 103 -1.77 5.51 1.47
N LYS A 104 -2.94 4.82 1.49
CA LYS A 104 -3.31 3.83 0.46
C LYS A 104 -3.35 4.42 -0.96
N GLY A 105 -3.65 5.73 -1.10
CA GLY A 105 -3.57 6.44 -2.38
C GLY A 105 -2.16 6.49 -2.95
N GLY A 106 -1.17 6.79 -2.09
CA GLY A 106 0.25 6.76 -2.47
C GLY A 106 0.70 5.37 -2.90
N ILE A 107 0.27 4.33 -2.16
CA ILE A 107 0.55 2.93 -2.51
C ILE A 107 -0.07 2.59 -3.87
N ALA A 108 -1.35 2.92 -4.09
CA ALA A 108 -2.04 2.66 -5.36
C ALA A 108 -1.35 3.34 -6.55
N CYS A 109 -0.93 4.60 -6.39
CA CYS A 109 -0.19 5.33 -7.41
C CYS A 109 1.13 4.64 -7.75
N PHE A 110 1.89 4.22 -6.73
CA PHE A 110 3.18 3.56 -6.93
C PHE A 110 3.01 2.19 -7.61
N MET A 111 2.02 1.38 -7.16
CA MET A 111 1.71 0.10 -7.79
C MET A 111 1.31 0.26 -9.28
N ALA A 112 0.45 1.23 -9.57
CA ALA A 112 0.02 1.52 -10.94
C ALA A 112 1.18 1.96 -11.83
N ALA A 113 2.07 2.82 -11.32
CA ALA A 113 3.23 3.31 -12.05
C ALA A 113 4.22 2.18 -12.40
N ILE A 114 4.50 1.28 -11.44
CA ILE A 114 5.35 0.10 -11.70
C ILE A 114 4.70 -0.77 -12.79
N LYS A 115 3.42 -1.07 -12.64
CA LYS A 115 2.70 -1.90 -13.62
C LYS A 115 2.73 -1.27 -15.02
N GLU A 116 2.45 0.01 -15.13
CA GLU A 116 2.48 0.72 -16.42
C GLU A 116 3.87 0.68 -17.05
N TYR A 117 4.92 0.84 -16.23
CA TYR A 117 6.30 0.78 -16.69
C TYR A 117 6.67 -0.61 -17.23
N CYS A 118 6.29 -1.67 -16.50
CA CYS A 118 6.51 -3.06 -16.92
C CYS A 118 5.68 -3.42 -18.16
N ASP A 119 4.40 -3.04 -18.21
CA ASP A 119 3.51 -3.31 -19.36
C ASP A 119 4.00 -2.60 -20.63
N ALA A 120 4.70 -1.47 -20.50
CA ALA A 120 5.33 -0.79 -21.64
C ALA A 120 6.60 -1.50 -22.18
N GLY A 121 6.96 -2.65 -21.61
CA GLY A 121 8.15 -3.42 -22.00
C GLY A 121 9.46 -2.69 -21.72
N LYS A 122 9.47 -1.79 -20.73
CA LYS A 122 10.68 -1.07 -20.34
C LYS A 122 11.46 -1.86 -19.30
N ASP A 123 12.75 -1.98 -19.49
CA ASP A 123 13.65 -2.59 -18.54
C ASP A 123 13.88 -1.67 -17.34
N ILE A 124 13.74 -2.22 -16.14
CA ILE A 124 14.11 -1.52 -14.91
C ILE A 124 15.63 -1.65 -14.74
N ASN A 125 16.35 -0.58 -15.02
CA ASN A 125 17.81 -0.52 -14.82
C ASN A 125 18.10 -0.19 -13.34
N GLY A 126 18.37 -1.21 -12.53
CA GLY A 126 18.59 -1.11 -11.10
C GLY A 126 17.68 -2.02 -10.30
N SER A 127 17.32 -1.61 -9.10
CA SER A 127 16.41 -2.35 -8.24
C SER A 127 15.33 -1.45 -7.63
N ILE A 128 14.21 -2.05 -7.23
CA ILE A 128 13.14 -1.39 -6.51
C ILE A 128 12.89 -2.16 -5.22
N LYS A 129 12.81 -1.44 -4.11
CA LYS A 129 12.44 -1.99 -2.81
C LYS A 129 11.22 -1.27 -2.28
N ILE A 130 10.19 -2.03 -1.91
CA ILE A 130 8.95 -1.53 -1.30
C ILE A 130 8.91 -2.04 0.13
N ILE A 131 8.85 -1.12 1.09
CA ILE A 131 8.79 -1.43 2.52
C ILE A 131 7.44 -0.91 3.03
N LEU A 132 6.56 -1.80 3.49
CA LEU A 132 5.27 -1.44 4.04
C LEU A 132 5.15 -1.96 5.46
N THR A 133 4.94 -1.04 6.41
CA THR A 133 4.72 -1.35 7.82
C THR A 133 3.23 -1.43 8.14
N ALA A 134 2.92 -1.87 9.36
CA ALA A 134 1.54 -2.14 9.78
C ALA A 134 1.19 -1.53 11.15
N ASP A 135 1.98 -0.57 11.63
CA ASP A 135 1.79 0.10 12.94
C ASP A 135 2.17 1.58 12.94
N GLU A 136 2.24 2.21 11.78
CA GLU A 136 2.68 3.61 11.67
C GLU A 136 1.72 4.57 12.35
N GLU A 137 0.43 4.33 12.20
CA GLU A 137 -0.69 5.12 12.77
C GLU A 137 -0.96 4.83 14.26
N GLY A 138 -0.14 3.99 14.88
CA GLY A 138 -0.18 3.66 16.30
C GLY A 138 1.10 4.05 17.03
N ASP A 139 1.62 3.12 17.84
CA ASP A 139 2.85 3.34 18.61
C ASP A 139 4.11 3.45 17.73
N ALA A 140 4.07 2.95 16.51
CA ALA A 140 5.14 2.94 15.51
C ALA A 140 6.47 2.35 16.03
N ILE A 141 6.38 1.39 16.97
CA ILE A 141 7.56 0.80 17.63
C ILE A 141 8.11 -0.38 16.85
N ASN A 142 7.21 -1.18 16.26
CA ASN A 142 7.53 -2.45 15.61
C ASN A 142 7.53 -2.37 14.07
N GLY A 143 7.37 -1.18 13.51
CA GLY A 143 7.42 -0.88 12.09
C GLY A 143 8.82 -0.44 11.62
N ILE A 144 8.85 0.69 10.92
CA ILE A 144 10.06 1.18 10.24
C ILE A 144 11.27 1.35 11.16
N ARG A 145 11.08 1.74 12.42
CA ARG A 145 12.17 1.91 13.40
C ARG A 145 12.97 0.64 13.70
N LYS A 146 12.39 -0.53 13.41
CA LYS A 146 13.04 -1.82 13.60
C LYS A 146 13.68 -2.37 12.33
N LEU A 147 13.31 -1.81 11.19
CA LEU A 147 13.77 -2.27 9.89
C LEU A 147 15.02 -1.54 9.37
N ILE A 148 15.34 -0.38 9.96
CA ILE A 148 16.48 0.49 9.59
C ILE A 148 17.52 0.57 10.67
#